data_ec694debf8249051ae3e2770eec904dc
#
_entry.id   ec694debf8249051ae3e2770eec904dc
#
_cell.length_a   1.000
_cell.length_b   1.000
_cell.length_c   1.000
_cell.angle_alpha   90.00
_cell.angle_beta   90.00
_cell.angle_gamma   90.00
#
_symmetry.space_group_name_H-M   'P 1'
#
loop_
_entity.id
_entity.type
_entity.pdbx_description
1 polymer ?
#
loop_
_entity_poly.entity_id
_entity_poly.type
_entity_poly.pdbx_seq_one_letter_code
_entity_poly.pdbx_strand_id
1 'polypeptide(L)'
;MKFTFLKIKFFLGEKFLQRLLKKENLREVSSCNIEDAKSMGMICVIKNESDYESVVKIIKMIKDEFKIPNIKILAYYPLKDDPQFLKSRLGLDFFTIYDLNYHALPKKVVVKNFISERFDILLDLTEIKNIPLRFILHMSNSPFKVGSFSEEMKPFYDLMIETDPKDYFQYVKHVINYLKIFNKK
;
A
#
# COMPACT_ATOMS: atom_id res chain seq x y z
N MET A 1 -23.88 6.52 19.16
CA MET A 1 -24.06 7.31 17.91
C MET A 1 -22.82 7.40 17.02
N LYS A 2 -21.61 7.71 17.53
CA LYS A 2 -20.36 7.78 16.71
C LYS A 2 -19.94 6.46 16.03
N PHE A 3 -20.18 5.31 16.65
CA PHE A 3 -19.83 3.99 16.12
C PHE A 3 -20.69 3.58 14.91
N THR A 4 -21.95 3.93 14.91
CA THR A 4 -22.90 3.67 13.81
C THR A 4 -22.53 4.48 12.56
N PHE A 5 -22.14 5.75 12.73
CA PHE A 5 -21.71 6.61 11.63
C PHE A 5 -20.46 6.09 10.92
N LEU A 6 -19.49 5.57 11.68
CA LEU A 6 -18.27 5.00 11.09
C LEU A 6 -18.58 3.74 10.26
N LYS A 7 -19.45 2.85 10.75
CA LYS A 7 -19.90 1.67 9.99
C LYS A 7 -20.58 2.04 8.68
N ILE A 8 -21.47 3.05 8.70
CA ILE A 8 -22.14 3.55 7.50
C ILE A 8 -21.12 4.11 6.50
N LYS A 9 -20.15 4.89 6.96
CA LYS A 9 -19.08 5.46 6.15
C LYS A 9 -18.30 4.35 5.39
N PHE A 10 -17.89 3.29 6.08
CA PHE A 10 -17.17 2.17 5.45
C PHE A 10 -18.08 1.35 4.53
N PHE A 11 -19.35 1.14 4.88
CA PHE A 11 -20.30 0.49 3.99
C PHE A 11 -20.50 1.24 2.67
N LEU A 12 -20.66 2.57 2.73
CA LEU A 12 -20.74 3.40 1.53
C LEU A 12 -19.47 3.35 0.69
N GLY A 13 -18.31 3.32 1.35
CA GLY A 13 -17.00 3.16 0.70
C GLY A 13 -16.87 1.84 -0.04
N GLU A 14 -17.32 0.75 0.54
CA GLU A 14 -17.31 -0.57 -0.12
C GLU A 14 -18.19 -0.57 -1.37
N LYS A 15 -19.41 -0.04 -1.27
CA LYS A 15 -20.32 0.12 -2.43
C LYS A 15 -19.71 0.98 -3.53
N PHE A 16 -19.02 2.05 -3.18
CA PHE A 16 -18.35 2.92 -4.13
C PHE A 16 -17.19 2.21 -4.82
N LEU A 17 -16.34 1.51 -4.04
CA LEU A 17 -15.21 0.77 -4.56
C LEU A 17 -15.65 -0.34 -5.52
N GLN A 18 -16.71 -1.08 -5.18
CA GLN A 18 -17.29 -2.11 -6.06
C GLN A 18 -17.80 -1.54 -7.39
N ARG A 19 -18.29 -0.29 -7.39
CA ARG A 19 -18.68 0.39 -8.66
C ARG A 19 -17.45 0.79 -9.47
N LEU A 20 -16.37 1.21 -8.82
CA LEU A 20 -15.11 1.54 -9.51
C LEU A 20 -14.50 0.30 -10.17
N LEU A 21 -14.50 -0.85 -9.47
CA LEU A 21 -13.95 -2.12 -9.98
C LEU A 21 -14.70 -2.65 -11.21
N LYS A 22 -15.95 -2.23 -11.43
CA LYS A 22 -16.71 -2.59 -12.65
C LYS A 22 -16.30 -1.79 -13.87
N LYS A 23 -15.56 -0.69 -13.70
CA LYS A 23 -15.02 0.09 -14.81
C LYS A 23 -13.69 -0.53 -15.26
N GLU A 24 -13.50 -0.64 -16.57
CA GLU A 24 -12.23 -1.09 -17.12
C GLU A 24 -11.09 -0.23 -16.59
N ASN A 25 -10.11 -0.88 -16.01
CA ASN A 25 -8.86 -0.23 -15.65
C ASN A 25 -7.90 -0.39 -16.83
N LEU A 26 -7.78 0.66 -17.62
CA LEU A 26 -6.90 0.73 -18.81
C LEU A 26 -5.40 0.78 -18.43
N ARG A 27 -5.05 0.38 -17.23
CA ARG A 27 -3.68 0.33 -16.76
C ARG A 27 -2.87 -0.68 -17.58
N GLU A 28 -1.77 -0.26 -18.10
CA GLU A 28 -0.79 -1.11 -18.75
C GLU A 28 -0.09 -1.98 -17.70
N VAL A 29 -0.26 -3.30 -17.79
CA VAL A 29 0.33 -4.26 -16.84
C VAL A 29 1.66 -4.75 -17.40
N SER A 30 2.72 -4.64 -16.61
CA SER A 30 4.03 -5.21 -16.94
C SER A 30 4.76 -5.61 -15.67
N SER A 31 5.34 -6.81 -15.66
CA SER A 31 6.13 -7.28 -14.53
C SER A 31 7.51 -6.64 -14.49
N CYS A 32 8.04 -6.47 -13.29
CA CYS A 32 9.35 -5.88 -13.06
C CYS A 32 10.14 -6.72 -12.04
N ASN A 33 11.39 -7.06 -12.35
CA ASN A 33 12.33 -7.60 -11.38
C ASN A 33 12.79 -6.49 -10.43
N ILE A 34 13.02 -6.81 -9.17
CA ILE A 34 13.45 -5.80 -8.19
C ILE A 34 14.81 -5.19 -8.51
N GLU A 35 15.69 -5.94 -9.16
CA GLU A 35 17.03 -5.46 -9.57
C GLU A 35 16.96 -4.43 -10.69
N ASP A 36 15.88 -4.45 -11.51
CA ASP A 36 15.64 -3.52 -12.62
C ASP A 36 14.79 -2.33 -12.19
N ALA A 37 14.15 -2.37 -11.02
CA ALA A 37 13.24 -1.34 -10.55
C ALA A 37 13.98 -0.04 -10.24
N LYS A 38 13.48 1.08 -10.77
CA LYS A 38 13.96 2.44 -10.48
C LYS A 38 13.09 3.16 -9.46
N SER A 39 11.87 2.68 -9.27
CA SER A 39 10.90 3.26 -8.33
C SER A 39 10.06 2.18 -7.66
N MET A 40 9.84 2.32 -6.35
CA MET A 40 8.99 1.43 -5.57
C MET A 40 8.06 2.22 -4.67
N GLY A 41 6.77 2.01 -4.86
CA GLY A 41 5.73 2.44 -3.93
C GLY A 41 5.38 1.32 -2.95
N MET A 42 5.13 1.65 -1.70
CA MET A 42 4.61 0.71 -0.73
C MET A 42 3.44 1.33 0.02
N ILE A 43 2.44 0.52 0.35
CA ILE A 43 1.33 0.93 1.22
C ILE A 43 1.26 0.00 2.43
N CYS A 44 0.95 0.57 3.59
CA CYS A 44 0.85 -0.18 4.85
C CYS A 44 -0.14 0.45 5.83
N VAL A 45 -0.45 -0.29 6.89
CA VAL A 45 -1.17 0.21 8.07
C VAL A 45 -0.20 0.29 9.23
N ILE A 46 -0.10 1.45 9.87
CA ILE A 46 0.69 1.64 11.09
C ILE A 46 -0.30 1.83 12.24
N LYS A 47 -0.22 1.00 13.29
CA LYS A 47 -1.09 1.07 14.46
C LYS A 47 -0.32 1.41 15.74
N ASN A 48 0.99 1.16 15.75
CA ASN A 48 1.86 1.34 16.90
C ASN A 48 3.29 1.68 16.46
N GLU A 49 4.14 1.99 17.42
CA GLU A 49 5.53 2.37 17.18
C GLU A 49 6.37 1.24 16.56
N SER A 50 6.11 -0.02 16.92
CA SER A 50 6.79 -1.18 16.32
C SER A 50 6.53 -1.31 14.83
N ASP A 51 5.27 -1.08 14.39
CA ASP A 51 4.94 -1.05 12.96
C ASP A 51 5.73 0.06 12.24
N TYR A 52 5.77 1.26 12.84
CA TYR A 52 6.51 2.40 12.30
C TYR A 52 8.01 2.11 12.16
N GLU A 53 8.64 1.55 13.20
CA GLU A 53 10.05 1.17 13.15
C GLU A 53 10.32 0.09 12.09
N SER A 54 9.44 -0.90 11.97
CA SER A 54 9.54 -1.95 10.94
C SER A 54 9.53 -1.34 9.54
N VAL A 55 8.63 -0.39 9.28
CA VAL A 55 8.56 0.33 8.00
C VAL A 55 9.84 1.13 7.73
N VAL A 56 10.39 1.81 8.74
CA VAL A 56 11.66 2.55 8.61
C VAL A 56 12.84 1.61 8.29
N LYS A 57 12.89 0.44 8.93
CA LYS A 57 13.90 -0.60 8.66
C LYS A 57 13.79 -1.14 7.23
N ILE A 58 12.56 -1.32 6.71
CA ILE A 58 12.31 -1.76 5.33
C ILE A 58 12.87 -0.76 4.33
N ILE A 59 12.58 0.55 4.49
CA ILE A 59 13.12 1.59 3.60
C ILE A 59 14.65 1.52 3.55
N LYS A 60 15.27 1.42 4.72
CA LYS A 60 16.73 1.36 4.81
C LYS A 60 17.27 0.11 4.10
N MET A 61 16.72 -1.06 4.39
CA MET A 61 17.13 -2.33 3.80
C MET A 61 17.04 -2.28 2.27
N ILE A 62 15.93 -1.81 1.70
CA ILE A 62 15.75 -1.76 0.24
C ILE A 62 16.72 -0.77 -0.40
N LYS A 63 16.95 0.39 0.21
CA LYS A 63 17.93 1.38 -0.28
C LYS A 63 19.35 0.85 -0.28
N ASP A 64 19.74 0.17 0.78
CA ASP A 64 21.11 -0.34 0.95
C ASP A 64 21.37 -1.54 0.01
N GLU A 65 20.39 -2.44 -0.17
CA GLU A 65 20.55 -3.68 -0.93
C GLU A 65 20.34 -3.49 -2.44
N PHE A 66 19.31 -2.75 -2.86
CA PHE A 66 18.92 -2.66 -4.28
C PHE A 66 19.23 -1.31 -4.92
N LYS A 67 19.62 -0.32 -4.13
CA LYS A 67 19.93 1.04 -4.63
C LYS A 67 18.79 1.66 -5.44
N ILE A 68 17.53 1.29 -5.16
CA ILE A 68 16.36 1.89 -5.81
C ILE A 68 16.31 3.37 -5.47
N PRO A 69 16.43 4.27 -6.46
CA PRO A 69 16.59 5.70 -6.17
C PRO A 69 15.31 6.35 -5.63
N ASN A 70 14.15 5.87 -6.04
CA ASN A 70 12.86 6.43 -5.63
C ASN A 70 12.05 5.38 -4.85
N ILE A 71 12.04 5.49 -3.53
CA ILE A 71 11.20 4.65 -2.65
C ILE A 71 10.25 5.57 -1.89
N LYS A 72 8.95 5.27 -1.98
CA LYS A 72 7.91 5.97 -1.22
C LYS A 72 6.99 4.99 -0.53
N ILE A 73 6.75 5.23 0.74
CA ILE A 73 5.76 4.51 1.54
C ILE A 73 4.63 5.46 1.92
N LEU A 74 3.42 5.03 1.72
CA LEU A 74 2.21 5.71 2.17
C LEU A 74 1.53 4.87 3.24
N ALA A 75 1.61 5.32 4.50
CA ALA A 75 1.03 4.63 5.63
C ALA A 75 -0.37 5.16 5.97
N TYR A 76 -1.27 4.26 6.32
CA TYR A 76 -2.56 4.59 6.91
C TYR A 76 -2.55 4.39 8.41
N TYR A 77 -2.91 5.44 9.17
CA TYR A 77 -3.09 5.37 10.62
C TYR A 77 -4.59 5.38 10.94
N PRO A 78 -5.17 4.22 11.36
CA PRO A 78 -6.61 4.08 11.53
C PRO A 78 -7.13 4.54 12.90
N LEU A 79 -6.26 4.82 13.86
CA LEU A 79 -6.63 5.20 15.22
C LEU A 79 -6.95 6.70 15.31
N LYS A 80 -7.54 7.10 16.43
CA LYS A 80 -8.04 8.49 16.62
C LYS A 80 -7.16 9.33 17.52
N ASP A 81 -6.15 8.75 18.10
CA ASP A 81 -5.12 9.44 18.88
C ASP A 81 -4.11 10.15 17.95
N ASP A 82 -3.26 10.96 18.53
CA ASP A 82 -2.18 11.68 17.86
C ASP A 82 -0.82 11.20 18.38
N PRO A 83 -0.30 10.10 17.82
CA PRO A 83 0.89 9.48 18.34
C PRO A 83 2.16 10.26 17.98
N GLN A 84 3.00 10.50 18.97
CA GLN A 84 4.25 11.26 18.81
C GLN A 84 5.29 10.56 17.91
N PHE A 85 5.20 9.24 17.75
CA PHE A 85 6.10 8.48 16.87
C PHE A 85 5.78 8.68 15.37
N LEU A 86 4.54 8.97 15.01
CA LEU A 86 4.11 9.04 13.62
C LEU A 86 4.54 10.37 12.97
N LYS A 87 5.73 10.36 12.38
CA LYS A 87 6.31 11.53 11.72
C LYS A 87 6.63 11.24 10.27
N SER A 88 6.27 12.15 9.38
CA SER A 88 6.71 12.09 7.98
C SER A 88 8.23 12.22 7.91
N ARG A 89 8.83 11.39 7.07
CA ARG A 89 10.27 11.37 6.77
C ARG A 89 10.46 11.28 5.26
N LEU A 90 11.67 11.49 4.80
CA LEU A 90 11.98 11.32 3.38
C LEU A 90 11.66 9.87 2.93
N GLY A 91 10.66 9.73 2.08
CA GLY A 91 10.17 8.44 1.58
C GLY A 91 9.08 7.78 2.43
N LEU A 92 8.63 8.41 3.54
CA LEU A 92 7.52 7.92 4.36
C LEU A 92 6.54 9.05 4.66
N ASP A 93 5.37 8.95 4.08
CA ASP A 93 4.22 9.81 4.33
C ASP A 93 3.07 9.03 4.96
N PHE A 94 2.14 9.73 5.59
CA PHE A 94 0.97 9.09 6.17
C PHE A 94 -0.32 9.91 6.02
N PHE A 95 -1.42 9.22 6.10
CA PHE A 95 -2.75 9.79 6.28
C PHE A 95 -3.51 9.04 7.37
N THR A 96 -4.52 9.67 7.93
CA THR A 96 -5.22 9.20 9.12
C THR A 96 -6.71 8.98 8.83
N ILE A 97 -7.43 8.46 9.80
CA ILE A 97 -8.89 8.33 9.74
C ILE A 97 -9.59 9.70 9.55
N TYR A 98 -8.97 10.79 9.96
CA TYR A 98 -9.51 12.15 9.81
C TYR A 98 -9.35 12.68 8.38
N ASP A 99 -8.44 12.13 7.60
CA ASP A 99 -8.21 12.48 6.20
C ASP A 99 -9.19 11.78 5.24
N LEU A 100 -10.12 10.97 5.77
CA LEU A 100 -11.10 10.25 4.97
C LEU A 100 -12.40 11.07 4.78
N ASN A 101 -12.95 11.04 3.57
CA ASN A 101 -14.28 11.61 3.26
C ASN A 101 -15.41 10.68 3.76
N TYR A 102 -16.66 11.02 3.48
CA TYR A 102 -17.85 10.27 3.93
C TYR A 102 -18.02 8.88 3.28
N HIS A 103 -17.27 8.57 2.21
CA HIS A 103 -17.15 7.23 1.63
C HIS A 103 -15.90 6.47 2.14
N ALA A 104 -15.28 6.88 3.22
CA ALA A 104 -14.01 6.34 3.74
C ALA A 104 -12.85 6.39 2.72
N LEU A 105 -12.89 7.30 1.74
CA LEU A 105 -11.82 7.48 0.77
C LEU A 105 -10.88 8.60 1.20
N PRO A 106 -9.58 8.43 1.07
CA PRO A 106 -8.61 9.43 1.48
C PRO A 106 -8.63 10.64 0.53
N LYS A 107 -8.59 11.85 1.12
CA LYS A 107 -8.62 13.13 0.39
C LYS A 107 -7.36 13.97 0.56
N LYS A 108 -6.41 13.54 1.39
CA LYS A 108 -5.17 14.27 1.67
C LYS A 108 -4.31 14.40 0.41
N VAL A 109 -3.63 15.53 0.25
CA VAL A 109 -2.80 15.83 -0.92
C VAL A 109 -1.70 14.79 -1.12
N VAL A 110 -1.06 14.32 -0.04
CA VAL A 110 -0.03 13.29 -0.11
C VAL A 110 -0.52 11.99 -0.75
N VAL A 111 -1.79 11.62 -0.51
CA VAL A 111 -2.40 10.43 -1.14
C VAL A 111 -2.58 10.64 -2.64
N LYS A 112 -3.04 11.83 -3.05
CA LYS A 112 -3.20 12.16 -4.47
C LYS A 112 -1.85 12.12 -5.18
N ASN A 113 -0.82 12.69 -4.58
CA ASN A 113 0.55 12.68 -5.12
C ASN A 113 1.07 11.24 -5.26
N PHE A 114 0.85 10.38 -4.25
CA PHE A 114 1.24 8.98 -4.30
C PHE A 114 0.52 8.20 -5.43
N ILE A 115 -0.80 8.38 -5.58
CA ILE A 115 -1.59 7.73 -6.64
C ILE A 115 -1.15 8.17 -8.03
N SER A 116 -0.81 9.46 -8.22
CA SER A 116 -0.39 10.00 -9.51
C SER A 116 1.01 9.55 -9.94
N GLU A 117 1.81 9.03 -9.01
CA GLU A 117 3.15 8.53 -9.30
C GLU A 117 3.08 7.12 -9.88
N ARG A 118 3.78 6.89 -10.98
CA ARG A 118 3.90 5.58 -11.60
C ARG A 118 5.13 4.87 -11.05
N PHE A 119 4.93 4.02 -10.04
CA PHE A 119 6.00 3.17 -9.51
C PHE A 119 6.18 1.93 -10.39
N ASP A 120 7.41 1.50 -10.62
CA ASP A 120 7.69 0.25 -11.33
C ASP A 120 7.12 -0.95 -10.57
N ILE A 121 7.20 -0.91 -9.23
CA ILE A 121 6.59 -1.89 -8.33
C ILE A 121 5.77 -1.15 -7.27
N LEU A 122 4.50 -1.51 -7.11
CA LEU A 122 3.66 -1.10 -5.99
C LEU A 122 3.38 -2.31 -5.09
N LEU A 123 3.93 -2.29 -3.88
CA LEU A 123 3.80 -3.37 -2.91
C LEU A 123 2.79 -3.01 -1.80
N ASP A 124 1.82 -3.88 -1.60
CA ASP A 124 0.92 -3.80 -0.45
C ASP A 124 1.45 -4.67 0.70
N LEU A 125 1.74 -4.04 1.82
CA LEU A 125 2.21 -4.70 3.05
C LEU A 125 1.06 -5.09 3.97
N THR A 126 -0.19 -4.91 3.56
CA THR A 126 -1.34 -5.13 4.43
C THR A 126 -1.94 -6.51 4.23
N GLU A 127 -2.25 -7.18 5.32
CA GLU A 127 -3.06 -8.40 5.34
C GLU A 127 -4.56 -8.10 5.49
N ILE A 128 -4.89 -6.87 5.83
CA ILE A 128 -6.25 -6.47 6.21
C ILE A 128 -6.92 -5.75 5.05
N LYS A 129 -8.11 -6.22 4.69
CA LYS A 129 -9.00 -5.52 3.75
C LYS A 129 -9.34 -4.13 4.28
N ASN A 130 -8.73 -3.13 3.70
CA ASN A 130 -8.89 -1.75 4.12
C ASN A 130 -9.36 -0.90 2.95
N ILE A 131 -10.56 -0.33 3.04
CA ILE A 131 -11.17 0.44 1.93
C ILE A 131 -10.27 1.59 1.46
N PRO A 132 -9.69 2.44 2.33
CA PRO A 132 -8.76 3.47 1.92
C PRO A 132 -7.58 2.95 1.07
N LEU A 133 -6.98 1.84 1.47
CA LEU A 133 -5.82 1.28 0.77
C LEU A 133 -6.22 0.56 -0.53
N ARG A 134 -7.33 -0.17 -0.54
CA ARG A 134 -7.90 -0.76 -1.77
C ARG A 134 -8.23 0.31 -2.81
N PHE A 135 -8.74 1.47 -2.38
CA PHE A 135 -8.94 2.63 -3.26
C PHE A 135 -7.61 3.13 -3.85
N ILE A 136 -6.57 3.26 -3.04
CA ILE A 136 -5.23 3.67 -3.49
C ILE A 136 -4.68 2.68 -4.51
N LEU A 137 -4.75 1.37 -4.22
CA LEU A 137 -4.35 0.30 -5.13
C LEU A 137 -5.09 0.39 -6.47
N HIS A 138 -6.42 0.54 -6.42
CA HIS A 138 -7.22 0.63 -7.64
C HIS A 138 -6.86 1.86 -8.48
N MET A 139 -6.70 3.02 -7.84
CA MET A 139 -6.43 4.29 -8.52
C MET A 139 -4.98 4.46 -8.98
N SER A 140 -4.05 3.69 -8.45
CA SER A 140 -2.64 3.77 -8.86
C SER A 140 -2.43 3.23 -10.28
N ASN A 141 -1.63 3.96 -11.08
CA ASN A 141 -1.22 3.58 -12.43
C ASN A 141 0.07 2.75 -12.48
N SER A 142 0.54 2.24 -11.33
CA SER A 142 1.73 1.39 -11.27
C SER A 142 1.53 0.12 -12.10
N PRO A 143 2.46 -0.22 -13.02
CA PRO A 143 2.31 -1.35 -13.94
C PRO A 143 2.38 -2.72 -13.25
N PHE A 144 3.00 -2.81 -12.09
CA PHE A 144 3.14 -4.06 -11.34
C PHE A 144 2.75 -3.89 -9.88
N LYS A 145 1.64 -4.50 -9.50
CA LYS A 145 1.08 -4.46 -8.14
C LYS A 145 1.22 -5.82 -7.48
N VAL A 146 1.85 -5.83 -6.31
CA VAL A 146 2.19 -7.04 -5.57
C VAL A 146 1.55 -6.99 -4.19
N GLY A 147 0.97 -8.09 -3.73
CA GLY A 147 0.37 -8.18 -2.40
C GLY A 147 0.24 -9.61 -1.89
N SER A 148 -0.24 -9.76 -0.67
CA SER A 148 -0.52 -11.07 -0.07
C SER A 148 -1.68 -11.78 -0.78
N PHE A 149 -1.60 -13.11 -0.86
CA PHE A 149 -2.64 -13.92 -1.48
C PHE A 149 -3.99 -13.73 -0.75
N SER A 150 -5.00 -13.38 -1.52
CA SER A 150 -6.39 -13.32 -1.08
C SER A 150 -7.32 -13.34 -2.29
N GLU A 151 -8.31 -14.24 -2.29
CA GLU A 151 -9.31 -14.33 -3.36
C GLU A 151 -10.02 -13.01 -3.64
N GLU A 152 -10.34 -12.25 -2.58
CA GLU A 152 -11.04 -10.97 -2.72
C GLU A 152 -10.14 -9.83 -3.22
N MET A 153 -8.82 -9.99 -3.09
CA MET A 153 -7.85 -8.99 -3.52
C MET A 153 -7.32 -9.23 -4.94
N LYS A 154 -7.71 -10.33 -5.61
CA LYS A 154 -7.36 -10.61 -7.00
C LYS A 154 -7.55 -9.43 -7.97
N PRO A 155 -8.62 -8.62 -7.89
CA PRO A 155 -8.78 -7.49 -8.80
C PRO A 155 -7.77 -6.36 -8.62
N PHE A 156 -6.97 -6.38 -7.55
CA PHE A 156 -6.05 -5.29 -7.19
C PHE A 156 -4.59 -5.61 -7.49
N TYR A 157 -4.21 -6.90 -7.61
CA TYR A 157 -2.83 -7.33 -7.74
C TYR A 157 -2.56 -8.05 -9.06
N ASP A 158 -1.34 -7.91 -9.55
CA ASP A 158 -0.81 -8.63 -10.71
C ASP A 158 -0.01 -9.86 -10.24
N LEU A 159 0.59 -9.80 -9.05
CA LEU A 159 1.26 -10.90 -8.37
C LEU A 159 0.77 -11.00 -6.93
N MET A 160 0.38 -12.19 -6.54
CA MET A 160 0.02 -12.48 -5.15
C MET A 160 0.95 -13.54 -4.59
N ILE A 161 1.46 -13.29 -3.39
CA ILE A 161 2.41 -14.17 -2.72
C ILE A 161 1.75 -14.71 -1.46
N GLU A 162 1.65 -16.03 -1.38
CA GLU A 162 1.17 -16.69 -0.17
C GLU A 162 2.32 -16.75 0.83
N THR A 163 2.15 -16.06 1.94
CA THR A 163 3.11 -16.01 3.03
C THR A 163 2.36 -16.03 4.36
N ASP A 164 3.01 -16.52 5.40
CA ASP A 164 2.55 -16.37 6.79
C ASP A 164 3.50 -15.42 7.54
N PRO A 165 3.45 -14.12 7.23
CA PRO A 165 4.41 -13.17 7.77
C PRO A 165 4.07 -12.87 9.23
N LYS A 166 5.07 -12.94 10.10
CA LYS A 166 4.93 -12.51 11.49
C LYS A 166 4.93 -10.99 11.65
N ASP A 167 5.56 -10.30 10.72
CA ASP A 167 5.66 -8.83 10.67
C ASP A 167 5.95 -8.32 9.25
N TYR A 168 5.84 -7.00 9.04
CA TYR A 168 6.11 -6.35 7.75
C TYR A 168 7.52 -6.63 7.21
N PHE A 169 8.52 -6.67 8.08
CA PHE A 169 9.90 -6.86 7.66
C PHE A 169 10.13 -8.25 7.08
N GLN A 170 9.60 -9.29 7.73
CA GLN A 170 9.66 -10.66 7.22
C GLN A 170 8.88 -10.80 5.91
N TYR A 171 7.67 -10.23 5.85
CA TYR A 171 6.87 -10.23 4.63
C TYR A 171 7.65 -9.64 3.44
N VAL A 172 8.23 -8.44 3.61
CA VAL A 172 9.00 -7.78 2.54
C VAL A 172 10.20 -8.61 2.11
N LYS A 173 10.92 -9.25 3.04
CA LYS A 173 12.03 -10.16 2.68
C LYS A 173 11.57 -11.31 1.80
N HIS A 174 10.43 -11.93 2.12
CA HIS A 174 9.86 -12.99 1.29
C HIS A 174 9.50 -12.47 -0.10
N VAL A 175 8.78 -11.36 -0.18
CA VAL A 175 8.40 -10.73 -1.46
C VAL A 175 9.64 -10.42 -2.30
N ILE A 176 10.67 -9.82 -1.71
CA ILE A 176 11.93 -9.49 -2.39
C ILE A 176 12.57 -10.75 -3.00
N ASN A 177 12.61 -11.86 -2.27
CA ASN A 177 13.18 -13.11 -2.79
C ASN A 177 12.41 -13.61 -4.03
N TYR A 178 11.08 -13.51 -4.05
CA TYR A 178 10.30 -13.82 -5.24
C TYR A 178 10.58 -12.85 -6.39
N LEU A 179 10.64 -11.56 -6.11
CA LEU A 179 10.89 -10.53 -7.12
C LEU A 179 12.29 -10.60 -7.74
N LYS A 180 13.29 -11.13 -7.03
CA LYS A 180 14.64 -11.41 -7.57
C LYS A 180 14.65 -12.53 -8.62
N ILE A 181 13.75 -13.52 -8.46
CA ILE A 181 13.68 -14.67 -9.36
C ILE A 181 12.77 -14.37 -10.55
N PHE A 182 11.82 -13.46 -10.36
CA PHE A 182 10.79 -13.14 -11.33
C PHE A 182 11.38 -12.41 -12.54
N ASN A 183 11.14 -12.95 -13.75
CA ASN A 183 11.67 -12.41 -15.02
C ASN A 183 13.19 -12.20 -15.07
N LYS A 184 13.96 -13.04 -14.42
CA LYS A 184 15.42 -13.08 -14.61
C LYS A 184 15.67 -13.51 -16.06
N LYS A 185 16.15 -12.58 -16.89
CA LYS A 185 16.57 -12.81 -18.27
C LYS A 185 17.86 -13.65 -18.30
#